data_9e23bf106ea57b6511fec223397ea7b4
#
_entry.id   9e23bf106ea57b6511fec223397ea7b4
#
_cell.length_a   1.000
_cell.length_b   1.000
_cell.length_c   1.000
_cell.angle_alpha   90.00
_cell.angle_beta   90.00
_cell.angle_gamma   90.00
#
_symmetry.space_group_name_H-M   'P 1'
#
loop_
_entity.id
_entity.type
_entity.pdbx_description
1 polymer ?
#
loop_
_entity_poly.entity_id
_entity_poly.type
_entity_poly.pdbx_seq_one_letter_code
_entity_poly.pdbx_strand_id
1 'polypeptide(L)'
;MEQTTSAGYRLLEEELLPEDEPALLAVGTLYGVGVGPGDPELITVKACRLLKECPVIAYPAAKKGGKSYAHEIVEMYVDAEQKTMLGLVFPMTKDPVQLENGWRWTVELCWNELRHGNDVAFVTEGDPNLYSTFIHLARLMQELHPGVPVVSVPGISSVLGAAAALEQPLADGNQRVGIIPATEDREALKEALLHHDTIVFLKVAKVLDTVLDVLDELGLGGKASVVTKVTSPYETVWRDARKLRGTELEYLSLMVVSK
;
A
#
# COMPACT_ATOMS: atom_id res chain seq x y z
N MET A 1 -63.46 -50.94 35.59
CA MET A 1 -62.88 -52.15 35.00
C MET A 1 -62.19 -51.75 33.69
N GLU A 2 -61.02 -52.16 33.65
CA GLU A 2 -60.08 -52.20 32.55
C GLU A 2 -59.27 -50.95 32.24
N GLN A 3 -58.05 -51.02 32.75
CA GLN A 3 -56.87 -50.36 32.35
C GLN A 3 -56.42 -50.82 30.99
N THR A 4 -56.05 -49.93 30.10
CA THR A 4 -55.26 -50.28 28.92
C THR A 4 -54.13 -49.24 28.82
N THR A 5 -53.02 -49.75 29.13
CA THR A 5 -51.63 -49.38 29.04
C THR A 5 -51.26 -48.46 27.86
N SER A 6 -50.68 -47.33 28.30
CA SER A 6 -49.81 -46.48 27.46
C SER A 6 -48.46 -47.19 27.32
N ALA A 7 -48.18 -47.72 26.17
CA ALA A 7 -46.82 -48.12 25.77
C ALA A 7 -46.73 -48.09 24.24
N GLY A 8 -46.07 -47.09 23.68
CA GLY A 8 -45.82 -47.12 22.27
C GLY A 8 -45.60 -45.79 21.53
N TYR A 9 -45.04 -44.76 22.19
CA TYR A 9 -44.53 -43.60 21.45
C TYR A 9 -43.29 -43.01 22.15
N ARG A 10 -42.25 -43.81 22.13
CA ARG A 10 -40.93 -43.30 22.58
C ARG A 10 -39.82 -44.06 21.87
N LEU A 11 -39.69 -43.85 20.57
CA LEU A 11 -38.55 -44.32 19.76
C LEU A 11 -38.71 -43.76 18.35
N LEU A 12 -38.46 -42.48 18.10
CA LEU A 12 -38.21 -41.92 16.76
C LEU A 12 -37.76 -40.45 16.79
N GLU A 13 -37.15 -39.99 17.91
CA GLU A 13 -36.54 -38.67 17.94
C GLU A 13 -35.02 -38.69 18.17
N GLU A 14 -34.35 -39.79 17.89
CA GLU A 14 -32.91 -39.95 18.04
C GLU A 14 -32.23 -40.31 16.72
N GLU A 15 -32.62 -39.74 15.61
CA GLU A 15 -31.85 -39.87 14.37
C GLU A 15 -32.24 -38.71 13.45
N LEU A 16 -31.49 -37.61 13.52
CA LEU A 16 -31.23 -36.64 12.47
C LEU A 16 -30.49 -35.44 13.10
N LEU A 17 -29.36 -35.69 13.75
CA LEU A 17 -28.31 -34.69 13.74
C LEU A 17 -27.73 -34.75 12.33
N PRO A 18 -27.73 -33.65 11.56
CA PRO A 18 -27.04 -33.64 10.28
C PRO A 18 -25.56 -33.88 10.57
N GLU A 19 -25.05 -34.97 9.95
CA GLU A 19 -23.65 -35.27 9.88
C GLU A 19 -22.91 -34.02 9.43
N ASP A 20 -21.97 -33.54 10.25
CA ASP A 20 -20.85 -32.64 9.96
C ASP A 20 -21.01 -31.85 8.64
N GLU A 21 -21.75 -30.75 8.66
CA GLU A 21 -21.40 -29.64 7.76
C GLU A 21 -19.92 -29.32 8.05
N PRO A 22 -19.03 -29.42 7.04
CA PRO A 22 -17.64 -29.05 7.26
C PRO A 22 -17.64 -27.64 7.81
N ALA A 23 -17.07 -27.46 9.00
CA ALA A 23 -16.98 -26.15 9.65
C ALA A 23 -16.55 -25.16 8.59
N LEU A 24 -17.42 -24.21 8.25
CA LEU A 24 -17.12 -23.17 7.28
C LEU A 24 -15.82 -22.52 7.78
N LEU A 25 -14.72 -22.79 7.09
CA LEU A 25 -13.44 -22.19 7.43
C LEU A 25 -13.67 -20.68 7.51
N ALA A 26 -13.33 -20.08 8.64
CA ALA A 26 -13.45 -18.65 8.80
C ALA A 26 -12.67 -17.98 7.66
N VAL A 27 -13.30 -17.03 6.98
CA VAL A 27 -12.65 -16.28 5.90
C VAL A 27 -11.40 -15.61 6.44
N GLY A 28 -10.30 -15.71 5.71
CA GLY A 28 -9.04 -15.06 6.06
C GLY A 28 -9.13 -13.53 6.01
N THR A 29 -8.12 -12.88 6.57
CA THR A 29 -8.01 -11.41 6.65
C THR A 29 -7.11 -10.88 5.54
N LEU A 30 -7.55 -9.81 4.86
CA LEU A 30 -6.71 -9.03 3.95
C LEU A 30 -5.98 -7.93 4.74
N TYR A 31 -4.67 -8.07 4.89
CA TYR A 31 -3.83 -7.05 5.50
C TYR A 31 -3.17 -6.17 4.44
N GLY A 32 -3.30 -4.85 4.54
CA GLY A 32 -2.45 -3.91 3.81
C GLY A 32 -1.24 -3.58 4.67
N VAL A 33 -0.07 -4.03 4.29
CA VAL A 33 1.13 -3.95 5.11
C VAL A 33 2.12 -2.97 4.51
N GLY A 34 2.36 -1.86 5.21
CA GLY A 34 3.43 -0.92 4.88
C GLY A 34 4.79 -1.50 5.29
N VAL A 35 5.69 -1.66 4.31
CA VAL A 35 7.02 -2.24 4.54
C VAL A 35 8.13 -1.21 4.67
N GLY A 36 7.78 0.07 4.75
CA GLY A 36 8.76 1.14 4.86
C GLY A 36 9.25 1.67 3.50
N PRO A 37 10.10 2.72 3.52
CA PRO A 37 10.44 3.48 2.31
C PRO A 37 11.60 2.89 1.51
N GLY A 38 12.35 1.92 2.05
CA GLY A 38 13.49 1.34 1.33
C GLY A 38 14.43 0.51 2.18
N ASP A 39 14.84 1.02 3.35
CA ASP A 39 15.63 0.28 4.30
C ASP A 39 14.77 -0.81 4.98
N PRO A 40 15.13 -2.10 4.87
CA PRO A 40 14.39 -3.16 5.54
C PRO A 40 14.27 -2.97 7.07
N GLU A 41 15.27 -2.37 7.73
CA GLU A 41 15.22 -2.14 9.18
C GLU A 41 14.15 -1.11 9.61
N LEU A 42 13.60 -0.36 8.65
CA LEU A 42 12.48 0.56 8.89
C LEU A 42 11.11 -0.09 8.81
N ILE A 43 11.03 -1.42 8.74
CA ILE A 43 9.79 -2.15 8.87
C ILE A 43 9.27 -2.09 10.31
N THR A 44 7.95 -2.01 10.49
CA THR A 44 7.39 -2.07 11.84
C THR A 44 7.40 -3.52 12.38
N VAL A 45 7.53 -3.67 13.69
CA VAL A 45 7.47 -5.00 14.35
C VAL A 45 6.17 -5.74 14.00
N LYS A 46 5.04 -5.03 13.92
CA LYS A 46 3.75 -5.61 13.53
C LYS A 46 3.78 -6.11 12.08
N ALA A 47 4.33 -5.33 11.15
CA ALA A 47 4.47 -5.74 9.76
C ALA A 47 5.35 -6.99 9.64
N CYS A 48 6.52 -6.98 10.28
CA CYS A 48 7.43 -8.13 10.28
C CYS A 48 6.76 -9.42 10.84
N ARG A 49 5.99 -9.31 11.92
CA ARG A 49 5.24 -10.44 12.49
C ARG A 49 4.21 -10.98 11.50
N LEU A 50 3.38 -10.11 10.92
CA LEU A 50 2.35 -10.52 9.95
C LEU A 50 2.95 -11.16 8.69
N LEU A 51 4.06 -10.65 8.17
CA LEU A 51 4.76 -11.28 7.05
C LEU A 51 5.19 -12.71 7.35
N LYS A 52 5.54 -13.01 8.62
CA LYS A 52 5.89 -14.36 9.05
C LYS A 52 4.66 -15.25 9.26
N GLU A 53 3.56 -14.70 9.78
CA GLU A 53 2.34 -15.43 10.09
C GLU A 53 1.47 -15.70 8.85
N CYS A 54 1.26 -14.70 7.97
CA CYS A 54 0.42 -14.87 6.78
C CYS A 54 1.00 -15.90 5.81
N PRO A 55 0.21 -16.90 5.37
CA PRO A 55 0.65 -17.88 4.38
C PRO A 55 0.81 -17.29 2.98
N VAL A 56 0.12 -16.19 2.68
CA VAL A 56 0.11 -15.55 1.36
C VAL A 56 0.66 -14.14 1.45
N ILE A 57 1.65 -13.84 0.61
CA ILE A 57 2.21 -12.50 0.44
C ILE A 57 1.84 -11.99 -0.95
N ALA A 58 0.98 -10.98 -1.01
CA ALA A 58 0.59 -10.32 -2.25
C ALA A 58 1.37 -9.01 -2.42
N TYR A 59 1.77 -8.68 -3.64
CA TYR A 59 2.52 -7.47 -3.95
C TYR A 59 2.21 -6.94 -5.34
N PRO A 60 2.29 -5.61 -5.59
CA PRO A 60 2.13 -5.07 -6.92
C PRO A 60 3.30 -5.51 -7.81
N ALA A 61 3.00 -5.95 -9.02
CA ALA A 61 3.99 -6.34 -10.02
C ALA A 61 3.73 -5.65 -11.35
N ALA A 62 4.78 -5.25 -12.05
CA ALA A 62 4.67 -4.62 -13.38
C ALA A 62 4.23 -5.62 -14.46
N LYS A 63 4.53 -6.90 -14.27
CA LYS A 63 4.15 -8.02 -15.15
C LYS A 63 4.08 -9.31 -14.34
N LYS A 64 3.42 -10.33 -14.90
CA LYS A 64 3.33 -11.66 -14.27
C LYS A 64 4.74 -12.21 -13.98
N GLY A 65 4.97 -12.62 -12.72
CA GLY A 65 6.25 -13.11 -12.24
C GLY A 65 7.33 -12.03 -12.07
N GLY A 66 6.96 -10.75 -12.21
CA GLY A 66 7.87 -9.63 -11.92
C GLY A 66 8.01 -9.39 -10.42
N LYS A 67 9.14 -8.83 -10.02
CA LYS A 67 9.38 -8.33 -8.67
C LYS A 67 8.96 -6.86 -8.56
N SER A 68 8.66 -6.41 -7.34
CA SER A 68 8.49 -4.98 -7.02
C SER A 68 9.48 -4.58 -5.93
N TYR A 69 9.62 -3.29 -5.73
CA TYR A 69 10.48 -2.77 -4.67
C TYR A 69 10.02 -3.22 -3.27
N ALA A 70 8.71 -3.25 -3.01
CA ALA A 70 8.16 -3.80 -1.77
C ALA A 70 8.49 -5.30 -1.61
N HIS A 71 8.48 -6.07 -2.70
CA HIS A 71 8.86 -7.48 -2.67
C HIS A 71 10.34 -7.67 -2.28
N GLU A 72 11.25 -6.82 -2.80
CA GLU A 72 12.67 -6.87 -2.45
C GLU A 72 12.91 -6.64 -0.95
N ILE A 73 12.16 -5.70 -0.33
CA ILE A 73 12.22 -5.47 1.13
C ILE A 73 11.74 -6.71 1.89
N VAL A 74 10.66 -7.34 1.43
CA VAL A 74 10.02 -8.50 2.09
C VAL A 74 10.88 -9.75 2.03
N GLU A 75 11.65 -9.97 0.95
CA GLU A 75 12.57 -11.12 0.81
C GLU A 75 13.59 -11.22 1.96
N MET A 76 13.85 -10.12 2.67
CA MET A 76 14.72 -10.12 3.86
C MET A 76 14.08 -10.78 5.09
N TYR A 77 12.75 -10.92 5.13
CA TYR A 77 11.99 -11.35 6.31
C TYR A 77 11.26 -12.66 6.14
N VAL A 78 11.05 -13.11 4.92
CA VAL A 78 10.30 -14.33 4.60
C VAL A 78 11.07 -15.22 3.64
N ASP A 79 10.89 -16.52 3.82
CA ASP A 79 11.33 -17.51 2.85
C ASP A 79 10.22 -17.69 1.80
N ALA A 80 10.49 -17.25 0.58
CA ALA A 80 9.53 -17.29 -0.51
C ALA A 80 9.12 -18.74 -0.89
N GLU A 81 9.95 -19.75 -0.58
CA GLU A 81 9.62 -21.16 -0.84
C GLU A 81 8.55 -21.69 0.13
N GLN A 82 8.42 -21.07 1.30
CA GLN A 82 7.45 -21.45 2.33
C GLN A 82 6.14 -20.63 2.27
N LYS A 83 6.00 -19.72 1.32
CA LYS A 83 4.87 -18.82 1.18
C LYS A 83 4.28 -18.87 -0.22
N THR A 84 2.99 -18.62 -0.33
CA THR A 84 2.38 -18.30 -1.62
C THR A 84 2.71 -16.83 -1.97
N MET A 85 3.56 -16.64 -2.97
CA MET A 85 3.96 -15.31 -3.45
C MET A 85 3.05 -14.89 -4.60
N LEU A 86 2.16 -13.92 -4.35
CA LEU A 86 1.11 -13.50 -5.28
C LEU A 86 1.44 -12.14 -5.91
N GLY A 87 2.09 -12.14 -7.07
CA GLY A 87 2.36 -10.94 -7.85
C GLY A 87 1.10 -10.45 -8.57
N LEU A 88 0.54 -9.33 -8.12
CA LEU A 88 -0.67 -8.72 -8.65
C LEU A 88 -0.32 -7.69 -9.72
N VAL A 89 -0.77 -7.92 -10.95
CA VAL A 89 -0.54 -6.99 -12.06
C VAL A 89 -1.70 -6.02 -12.16
N PHE A 90 -1.43 -4.75 -11.87
CA PHE A 90 -2.41 -3.68 -11.99
C PHE A 90 -2.34 -3.05 -13.38
N PRO A 91 -3.47 -2.91 -14.07
CA PRO A 91 -3.45 -2.37 -15.44
C PRO A 91 -3.03 -0.89 -15.45
N MET A 92 -2.05 -0.56 -16.30
CA MET A 92 -1.60 0.80 -16.56
C MET A 92 -2.25 1.32 -17.85
N THR A 93 -3.58 1.39 -17.89
CA THR A 93 -4.37 1.84 -19.04
C THR A 93 -5.27 3.01 -18.66
N LYS A 94 -5.66 3.81 -19.68
CA LYS A 94 -6.71 4.84 -19.53
C LYS A 94 -8.09 4.33 -19.95
N ASP A 95 -8.17 3.11 -20.49
CA ASP A 95 -9.45 2.46 -20.84
C ASP A 95 -10.18 2.03 -19.57
N PRO A 96 -11.37 2.61 -19.27
CA PRO A 96 -12.08 2.33 -18.01
C PRO A 96 -12.47 0.88 -17.86
N VAL A 97 -12.84 0.20 -18.96
CA VAL A 97 -13.29 -1.20 -18.94
C VAL A 97 -12.13 -2.15 -18.64
N GLN A 98 -10.99 -1.93 -19.31
CA GLN A 98 -9.79 -2.74 -19.06
C GLN A 98 -9.26 -2.48 -17.64
N LEU A 99 -9.34 -1.24 -17.16
CA LEU A 99 -8.93 -0.85 -15.82
C LEU A 99 -9.79 -1.58 -14.78
N GLU A 100 -11.12 -1.51 -14.91
CA GLU A 100 -12.06 -2.17 -14.00
C GLU A 100 -11.87 -3.70 -13.99
N ASN A 101 -11.80 -4.32 -15.16
CA ASN A 101 -11.61 -5.77 -15.27
C ASN A 101 -10.29 -6.22 -14.64
N GLY A 102 -9.21 -5.47 -14.84
CA GLY A 102 -7.92 -5.77 -14.24
C GLY A 102 -7.94 -5.66 -12.71
N TRP A 103 -8.60 -4.65 -12.17
CA TRP A 103 -8.79 -4.50 -10.72
C TRP A 103 -9.63 -5.62 -10.13
N ARG A 104 -10.76 -5.97 -10.76
CA ARG A 104 -11.58 -7.12 -10.33
C ARG A 104 -10.78 -8.41 -10.32
N TRP A 105 -9.98 -8.64 -11.34
CA TRP A 105 -9.12 -9.82 -11.41
C TRP A 105 -8.12 -9.90 -10.25
N THR A 106 -7.49 -8.79 -9.86
CA THR A 106 -6.57 -8.77 -8.71
C THR A 106 -7.28 -9.04 -7.38
N VAL A 107 -8.51 -8.55 -7.21
CA VAL A 107 -9.35 -8.85 -6.05
C VAL A 107 -9.68 -10.34 -5.99
N GLU A 108 -10.12 -10.94 -7.12
CA GLU A 108 -10.46 -12.36 -7.17
C GLU A 108 -9.28 -13.29 -6.88
N LEU A 109 -8.06 -12.89 -7.27
CA LEU A 109 -6.85 -13.64 -6.88
C LEU A 109 -6.65 -13.65 -5.37
N CYS A 110 -6.83 -12.51 -4.70
CA CYS A 110 -6.76 -12.44 -3.23
C CYS A 110 -7.94 -13.18 -2.59
N TRP A 111 -9.15 -13.02 -3.11
CA TRP A 111 -10.35 -13.69 -2.62
C TRP A 111 -10.24 -15.22 -2.66
N ASN A 112 -9.62 -15.75 -3.72
CA ASN A 112 -9.40 -17.19 -3.83
C ASN A 112 -8.61 -17.77 -2.65
N GLU A 113 -7.66 -17.03 -2.09
CA GLU A 113 -6.93 -17.44 -0.89
C GLU A 113 -7.74 -17.21 0.39
N LEU A 114 -8.36 -16.03 0.50
CA LEU A 114 -9.11 -15.61 1.69
C LEU A 114 -10.30 -16.54 1.99
N ARG A 115 -11.06 -16.95 0.97
CA ARG A 115 -12.21 -17.85 1.13
C ARG A 115 -11.83 -19.26 1.63
N HIS A 116 -10.57 -19.64 1.50
CA HIS A 116 -10.03 -20.89 2.04
C HIS A 116 -9.44 -20.73 3.45
N GLY A 117 -9.66 -19.57 4.09
CA GLY A 117 -9.16 -19.26 5.44
C GLY A 117 -7.72 -18.77 5.48
N ASN A 118 -7.08 -18.56 4.33
CA ASN A 118 -5.72 -18.04 4.28
C ASN A 118 -5.71 -16.52 4.48
N ASP A 119 -4.93 -16.02 5.43
CA ASP A 119 -4.63 -14.61 5.55
C ASP A 119 -3.72 -14.16 4.41
N VAL A 120 -4.01 -12.98 3.84
CA VAL A 120 -3.24 -12.37 2.75
C VAL A 120 -2.61 -11.07 3.24
N ALA A 121 -1.28 -10.99 3.24
CA ALA A 121 -0.55 -9.75 3.46
C ALA A 121 -0.21 -9.09 2.12
N PHE A 122 -0.96 -8.05 1.74
CA PHE A 122 -0.61 -7.20 0.60
C PHE A 122 0.42 -6.16 1.02
N VAL A 123 1.63 -6.27 0.48
CA VAL A 123 2.74 -5.39 0.83
C VAL A 123 2.85 -4.20 -0.11
N THR A 124 3.18 -3.05 0.44
CA THR A 124 3.38 -1.80 -0.30
C THR A 124 4.53 -1.00 0.28
N GLU A 125 5.28 -0.30 -0.57
CA GLU A 125 6.27 0.66 -0.11
C GLU A 125 5.62 1.74 0.74
N GLY A 126 6.32 2.23 1.75
CA GLY A 126 5.84 3.26 2.65
C GLY A 126 4.66 2.79 3.48
N ASP A 127 3.53 3.50 3.35
CA ASP A 127 2.30 3.30 4.13
C ASP A 127 1.12 2.91 3.22
N PRO A 128 0.28 1.93 3.58
CA PRO A 128 -0.83 1.46 2.75
C PRO A 128 -1.94 2.49 2.54
N ASN A 129 -2.01 3.54 3.36
CA ASN A 129 -3.06 4.57 3.29
C ASN A 129 -2.60 5.89 2.65
N LEU A 130 -1.32 5.97 2.19
CA LEU A 130 -0.78 7.17 1.56
C LEU A 130 -0.40 6.91 0.09
N TYR A 131 -1.28 7.26 -0.85
CA TYR A 131 -1.11 7.09 -2.31
C TYR A 131 -0.76 5.66 -2.74
N SER A 132 -1.20 4.68 -1.98
CA SER A 132 -0.95 3.26 -2.22
C SER A 132 -2.04 2.62 -3.08
N THR A 133 -1.63 1.63 -3.86
CA THR A 133 -2.51 0.72 -4.61
C THR A 133 -3.45 -0.06 -3.69
N PHE A 134 -3.05 -0.30 -2.43
CA PHE A 134 -3.87 -1.00 -1.45
C PHE A 134 -5.23 -0.33 -1.21
N ILE A 135 -5.30 1.00 -1.24
CA ILE A 135 -6.55 1.75 -1.02
C ILE A 135 -7.65 1.30 -1.99
N HIS A 136 -7.29 1.10 -3.26
CA HIS A 136 -8.22 0.65 -4.29
C HIS A 136 -8.57 -0.83 -4.14
N LEU A 137 -7.57 -1.68 -3.84
CA LEU A 137 -7.77 -3.11 -3.59
C LEU A 137 -8.70 -3.34 -2.40
N ALA A 138 -8.47 -2.63 -1.29
CA ALA A 138 -9.27 -2.72 -0.07
C ALA A 138 -10.74 -2.33 -0.30
N ARG A 139 -10.95 -1.19 -0.98
CA ARG A 139 -12.30 -0.72 -1.31
C ARG A 139 -13.05 -1.74 -2.17
N LEU A 140 -12.43 -2.20 -3.25
CA LEU A 140 -13.06 -3.13 -4.18
C LEU A 140 -13.27 -4.51 -3.54
N MET A 141 -12.38 -4.96 -2.65
CA MET A 141 -12.57 -6.17 -1.86
C MET A 141 -13.84 -6.07 -0.99
N GLN A 142 -14.02 -4.95 -0.30
CA GLN A 142 -15.21 -4.72 0.53
C GLN A 142 -16.51 -4.60 -0.29
N GLU A 143 -16.43 -4.07 -1.51
CA GLU A 143 -17.58 -3.99 -2.43
C GLU A 143 -17.99 -5.37 -2.95
N LEU A 144 -17.05 -6.21 -3.35
CA LEU A 144 -17.29 -7.51 -3.95
C LEU A 144 -17.49 -8.62 -2.91
N HIS A 145 -16.74 -8.54 -1.80
CA HIS A 145 -16.70 -9.55 -0.74
C HIS A 145 -16.82 -8.91 0.64
N PRO A 146 -17.98 -8.34 1.02
CA PRO A 146 -18.16 -7.53 2.23
C PRO A 146 -17.92 -8.29 3.55
N GLY A 147 -17.88 -9.63 3.50
CA GLY A 147 -17.55 -10.47 4.67
C GLY A 147 -16.05 -10.59 4.97
N VAL A 148 -15.17 -10.08 4.10
CA VAL A 148 -13.72 -10.15 4.29
C VAL A 148 -13.26 -9.07 5.27
N PRO A 149 -12.60 -9.44 6.38
CA PRO A 149 -11.93 -8.46 7.23
C PRO A 149 -10.77 -7.81 6.48
N VAL A 150 -10.72 -6.48 6.47
CA VAL A 150 -9.62 -5.70 5.84
C VAL A 150 -8.96 -4.85 6.90
N VAL A 151 -7.64 -5.00 7.06
CA VAL A 151 -6.86 -4.34 8.12
C VAL A 151 -5.64 -3.63 7.52
N SER A 152 -5.50 -2.32 7.78
CA SER A 152 -4.30 -1.56 7.45
C SER A 152 -3.26 -1.65 8.56
N VAL A 153 -2.01 -1.90 8.18
CA VAL A 153 -0.84 -1.91 9.07
C VAL A 153 0.09 -0.79 8.63
N PRO A 154 0.20 0.29 9.42
CA PRO A 154 1.02 1.44 9.04
C PRO A 154 2.48 1.09 8.79
N GLY A 155 3.07 1.80 7.84
CA GLY A 155 4.49 1.77 7.55
C GLY A 155 5.12 3.17 7.57
N ILE A 156 6.43 3.26 7.64
CA ILE A 156 7.14 4.53 7.54
C ILE A 156 7.05 5.02 6.10
N SER A 157 6.45 6.19 5.92
CA SER A 157 6.32 6.82 4.59
C SER A 157 7.66 7.35 4.09
N SER A 158 7.86 7.33 2.77
CA SER A 158 8.99 8.00 2.11
C SER A 158 9.09 9.49 2.42
N VAL A 159 8.00 10.14 2.79
CA VAL A 159 7.95 11.54 3.24
C VAL A 159 8.79 11.74 4.50
N LEU A 160 8.61 10.86 5.50
CA LEU A 160 9.38 10.90 6.75
C LEU A 160 10.82 10.42 6.53
N GLY A 161 11.00 9.42 5.66
CA GLY A 161 12.34 8.97 5.26
C GLY A 161 13.16 10.09 4.61
N ALA A 162 12.53 10.90 3.74
CA ALA A 162 13.20 12.03 3.10
C ALA A 162 13.57 13.14 4.10
N ALA A 163 12.72 13.42 5.08
CA ALA A 163 13.03 14.37 6.15
C ALA A 163 14.29 13.93 6.92
N ALA A 164 14.40 12.65 7.22
CA ALA A 164 15.58 12.07 7.88
C ALA A 164 16.83 12.14 6.99
N ALA A 165 16.74 11.77 5.70
CA ALA A 165 17.84 11.82 4.74
C ALA A 165 18.35 13.26 4.51
N LEU A 166 17.44 14.22 4.57
CA LEU A 166 17.76 15.65 4.47
C LEU A 166 18.25 16.25 5.80
N GLU A 167 18.08 15.53 6.92
CA GLU A 167 18.32 16.06 8.27
C GLU A 167 17.54 17.36 8.52
N GLN A 168 16.29 17.41 8.01
CA GLN A 168 15.46 18.60 8.02
C GLN A 168 14.06 18.27 8.53
N PRO A 169 13.54 18.98 9.56
CA PRO A 169 12.17 18.81 10.01
C PRO A 169 11.20 19.25 8.92
N LEU A 170 10.07 18.55 8.80
CA LEU A 170 9.01 18.95 7.89
C LEU A 170 8.16 20.08 8.47
N ALA A 171 8.01 20.13 9.79
CA ALA A 171 7.28 21.18 10.48
C ALA A 171 7.80 21.39 11.89
N ASP A 172 7.68 22.63 12.38
CA ASP A 172 7.86 23.01 13.78
C ASP A 172 6.72 23.95 14.20
N GLY A 173 6.26 23.81 15.43
CA GLY A 173 5.19 24.63 16.00
C GLY A 173 3.91 24.64 15.16
N ASN A 174 3.54 25.79 14.60
CA ASN A 174 2.32 26.00 13.84
C ASN A 174 2.50 25.86 12.32
N GLN A 175 3.65 25.41 11.85
CA GLN A 175 3.92 25.24 10.42
C GLN A 175 3.01 24.20 9.78
N ARG A 176 2.56 24.50 8.56
CA ARG A 176 1.67 23.64 7.77
C ARG A 176 2.46 22.86 6.74
N VAL A 177 2.22 21.55 6.69
CA VAL A 177 2.83 20.62 5.73
C VAL A 177 1.81 20.15 4.72
N GLY A 178 2.14 20.25 3.43
CA GLY A 178 1.38 19.64 2.33
C GLY A 178 2.11 18.40 1.79
N ILE A 179 1.38 17.32 1.57
CA ILE A 179 1.87 16.12 0.86
C ILE A 179 1.01 15.97 -0.39
N ILE A 180 1.59 16.24 -1.55
CA ILE A 180 0.84 16.44 -2.80
C ILE A 180 1.52 15.71 -3.94
N PRO A 181 0.79 14.97 -4.81
CA PRO A 181 1.38 14.47 -6.04
C PRO A 181 1.68 15.64 -6.98
N ALA A 182 2.91 15.69 -7.48
CA ALA A 182 3.28 16.71 -8.48
C ALA A 182 2.52 16.47 -9.79
N THR A 183 2.07 17.57 -10.41
CA THR A 183 1.29 17.57 -11.66
C THR A 183 1.86 18.59 -12.65
N GLU A 184 1.38 18.57 -13.88
CA GLU A 184 1.70 19.60 -14.90
C GLU A 184 0.90 20.91 -14.69
N ASP A 185 -0.11 20.89 -13.82
CA ASP A 185 -0.94 22.06 -13.53
C ASP A 185 -0.16 23.07 -12.67
N ARG A 186 0.36 24.10 -13.32
CA ARG A 186 1.20 25.15 -12.70
C ARG A 186 0.45 25.95 -11.65
N GLU A 187 -0.83 26.22 -11.85
CA GLU A 187 -1.62 27.00 -10.89
C GLU A 187 -1.90 26.19 -9.61
N ALA A 188 -2.21 24.89 -9.74
CA ALA A 188 -2.34 24.00 -8.60
C ALA A 188 -1.01 23.89 -7.81
N LEU A 189 0.14 23.83 -8.50
CA LEU A 189 1.46 23.83 -7.85
C LEU A 189 1.72 25.16 -7.09
N LYS A 190 1.40 26.31 -7.70
CA LYS A 190 1.54 27.63 -7.05
C LYS A 190 0.66 27.75 -5.81
N GLU A 191 -0.61 27.38 -5.93
CA GLU A 191 -1.55 27.41 -4.82
C GLU A 191 -1.05 26.56 -3.66
N ALA A 192 -0.62 25.35 -3.93
CA ALA A 192 -0.03 24.46 -2.93
C ALA A 192 1.18 25.10 -2.24
N LEU A 193 2.12 25.65 -3.04
CA LEU A 193 3.31 26.31 -2.52
C LEU A 193 2.99 27.57 -1.71
N LEU A 194 1.96 28.32 -2.05
CA LEU A 194 1.60 29.54 -1.31
C LEU A 194 0.96 29.26 0.06
N HIS A 195 0.22 28.15 0.20
CA HIS A 195 -0.59 27.86 1.39
C HIS A 195 0.11 27.00 2.45
N HIS A 196 1.32 26.46 2.19
CA HIS A 196 2.05 25.62 3.11
C HIS A 196 3.46 26.15 3.36
N ASP A 197 3.98 25.90 4.55
CA ASP A 197 5.35 26.25 4.94
C ASP A 197 6.34 25.21 4.38
N THR A 198 5.93 23.95 4.39
CA THR A 198 6.66 22.85 3.74
C THR A 198 5.74 22.06 2.83
N ILE A 199 6.22 21.73 1.63
CA ILE A 199 5.53 20.83 0.71
C ILE A 199 6.44 19.67 0.36
N VAL A 200 5.86 18.46 0.38
CA VAL A 200 6.47 17.28 -0.18
C VAL A 200 5.72 16.89 -1.46
N PHE A 201 6.37 17.12 -2.59
CA PHE A 201 5.87 16.68 -3.89
C PHE A 201 6.25 15.23 -4.13
N LEU A 202 5.25 14.36 -4.19
CA LEU A 202 5.41 12.96 -4.62
C LEU A 202 5.32 12.86 -6.14
N LYS A 203 5.93 11.80 -6.71
CA LYS A 203 5.89 11.51 -8.16
C LYS A 203 6.46 12.64 -9.03
N VAL A 204 7.42 13.38 -8.53
CA VAL A 204 7.99 14.58 -9.18
C VAL A 204 8.75 14.27 -10.47
N ALA A 205 9.21 13.03 -10.66
CA ALA A 205 10.10 12.64 -11.75
C ALA A 205 9.61 13.07 -13.15
N LYS A 206 8.32 12.94 -13.44
CA LYS A 206 7.74 13.24 -14.76
C LYS A 206 7.51 14.73 -15.02
N VAL A 207 7.48 15.54 -13.96
CA VAL A 207 7.10 16.97 -14.03
C VAL A 207 8.14 17.86 -13.36
N LEU A 208 9.36 17.36 -13.22
CA LEU A 208 10.45 18.04 -12.51
C LEU A 208 10.66 19.48 -13.01
N ASP A 209 10.84 19.67 -14.31
CA ASP A 209 11.12 20.98 -14.89
C ASP A 209 9.93 21.94 -14.70
N THR A 210 8.69 21.46 -14.81
CA THR A 210 7.49 22.27 -14.52
C THR A 210 7.49 22.75 -13.07
N VAL A 211 7.83 21.87 -12.11
CA VAL A 211 7.91 22.25 -10.69
C VAL A 211 9.05 23.26 -10.46
N LEU A 212 10.22 23.03 -11.07
CA LEU A 212 11.36 23.95 -10.97
C LEU A 212 11.04 25.34 -11.54
N ASP A 213 10.33 25.42 -12.65
CA ASP A 213 9.89 26.68 -13.22
C ASP A 213 8.96 27.45 -12.28
N VAL A 214 7.99 26.75 -11.67
CA VAL A 214 7.08 27.37 -10.69
C VAL A 214 7.84 27.84 -9.45
N LEU A 215 8.81 27.07 -8.98
CA LEU A 215 9.68 27.47 -7.86
C LEU A 215 10.50 28.72 -8.19
N ASP A 216 11.03 28.84 -9.39
CA ASP A 216 11.80 30.02 -9.84
C ASP A 216 10.89 31.26 -9.92
N GLU A 217 9.66 31.13 -10.47
CA GLU A 217 8.66 32.23 -10.48
C GLU A 217 8.31 32.75 -9.09
N LEU A 218 8.27 31.85 -8.10
CA LEU A 218 7.94 32.21 -6.71
C LEU A 218 9.18 32.58 -5.88
N GLY A 219 10.38 32.58 -6.45
CA GLY A 219 11.64 32.84 -5.75
C GLY A 219 12.02 31.74 -4.75
N LEU A 220 11.51 30.53 -4.92
CA LEU A 220 11.71 29.38 -4.03
C LEU A 220 12.72 28.36 -4.55
N GLY A 221 13.38 28.61 -5.69
CA GLY A 221 14.29 27.66 -6.33
C GLY A 221 15.40 27.11 -5.41
N GLY A 222 15.92 27.94 -4.49
CA GLY A 222 16.95 27.52 -3.51
C GLY A 222 16.38 26.81 -2.27
N LYS A 223 15.06 26.56 -2.19
CA LYS A 223 14.37 25.95 -1.05
C LYS A 223 13.95 24.50 -1.30
N ALA A 224 14.28 23.97 -2.45
CA ALA A 224 13.87 22.65 -2.89
C ALA A 224 15.03 21.64 -2.85
N SER A 225 14.78 20.50 -2.25
CA SER A 225 15.66 19.33 -2.23
C SER A 225 14.94 18.14 -2.85
N VAL A 226 15.69 17.22 -3.47
CA VAL A 226 15.14 15.98 -4.04
C VAL A 226 15.82 14.78 -3.39
N VAL A 227 15.03 13.77 -3.09
CA VAL A 227 15.54 12.46 -2.62
C VAL A 227 14.95 11.37 -3.51
N THR A 228 15.82 10.50 -3.98
CA THR A 228 15.45 9.35 -4.81
C THR A 228 15.76 8.07 -4.05
N LYS A 229 14.89 7.05 -4.16
CA LYS A 229 15.02 5.74 -3.47
C LYS A 229 15.36 5.90 -1.98
N VAL A 230 14.58 6.73 -1.32
CA VAL A 230 14.74 7.10 0.09
C VAL A 230 15.06 5.90 0.96
N THR A 231 16.07 6.04 1.81
CA THR A 231 16.58 5.05 2.78
C THR A 231 17.16 3.76 2.20
N SER A 232 17.07 3.53 0.89
CA SER A 232 17.65 2.33 0.29
C SER A 232 19.17 2.44 0.11
N PRO A 233 19.87 1.34 -0.18
CA PRO A 233 21.29 1.37 -0.55
C PRO A 233 21.60 2.22 -1.81
N TYR A 234 20.56 2.57 -2.57
CA TYR A 234 20.63 3.38 -3.80
C TYR A 234 20.10 4.80 -3.59
N GLU A 235 19.95 5.23 -2.34
CA GLU A 235 19.50 6.58 -2.02
C GLU A 235 20.41 7.63 -2.64
N THR A 236 19.81 8.65 -3.24
CA THR A 236 20.52 9.82 -3.71
C THR A 236 19.82 11.09 -3.25
N VAL A 237 20.60 12.03 -2.69
CA VAL A 237 20.10 13.28 -2.11
C VAL A 237 20.68 14.47 -2.87
N TRP A 238 19.81 15.32 -3.40
CA TRP A 238 20.16 16.63 -3.98
C TRP A 238 19.57 17.73 -3.11
N ARG A 239 20.42 18.43 -2.36
CA ARG A 239 19.99 19.54 -1.49
C ARG A 239 19.65 20.82 -2.26
N ASP A 240 19.94 20.87 -3.55
CA ASP A 240 19.58 21.95 -4.48
C ASP A 240 18.98 21.33 -5.74
N ALA A 241 17.66 21.33 -5.81
CA ALA A 241 16.89 20.74 -6.92
C ALA A 241 17.18 21.40 -8.29
N ARG A 242 17.66 22.65 -8.32
CA ARG A 242 17.97 23.36 -9.58
C ARG A 242 19.04 22.64 -10.41
N LYS A 243 19.93 21.88 -9.75
CA LYS A 243 20.98 21.08 -10.40
C LYS A 243 20.44 19.93 -11.24
N LEU A 244 19.15 19.59 -11.06
CA LEU A 244 18.48 18.50 -11.75
C LEU A 244 17.70 18.96 -13.00
N ARG A 245 17.71 20.25 -13.31
CA ARG A 245 16.99 20.77 -14.48
C ARG A 245 17.44 20.06 -15.76
N GLY A 246 16.45 19.58 -16.55
CA GLY A 246 16.68 18.84 -17.78
C GLY A 246 17.24 17.42 -17.58
N THR A 247 17.24 16.90 -16.36
CA THR A 247 17.65 15.51 -16.09
C THR A 247 16.44 14.60 -15.92
N GLU A 248 16.58 13.33 -16.27
CA GLU A 248 15.59 12.32 -15.96
C GLU A 248 15.80 11.81 -14.53
N LEU A 249 14.73 11.78 -13.75
CA LEU A 249 14.70 11.19 -12.41
C LEU A 249 14.04 9.81 -12.42
N GLU A 250 14.48 8.97 -11.52
CA GLU A 250 13.83 7.69 -11.29
C GLU A 250 12.43 7.88 -10.68
N TYR A 251 11.55 6.90 -10.93
CA TYR A 251 10.15 6.95 -10.48
C TYR A 251 10.00 7.19 -8.97
N LEU A 252 10.85 6.53 -8.15
CA LEU A 252 10.83 6.65 -6.69
C LEU A 252 11.57 7.92 -6.22
N SER A 253 11.17 9.07 -6.75
CA SER A 253 11.71 10.39 -6.39
C SER A 253 10.64 11.27 -5.78
N LEU A 254 11.01 12.01 -4.75
CA LEU A 254 10.19 13.05 -4.16
C LEU A 254 11.00 14.33 -3.95
N MET A 255 10.30 15.46 -3.90
CA MET A 255 10.90 16.78 -3.67
C MET A 255 10.32 17.38 -2.39
N VAL A 256 11.19 17.89 -1.53
CA VAL A 256 10.83 18.66 -0.34
C VAL A 256 11.15 20.12 -0.59
N VAL A 257 10.15 20.98 -0.45
CA VAL A 257 10.29 22.45 -0.51
C VAL A 257 9.98 23.01 0.87
N SER A 258 10.96 23.60 1.52
CA SER A 258 10.81 24.20 2.87
C SER A 258 11.16 25.69 2.79
N LYS A 259 10.24 26.57 3.20
CA LYS A 259 10.38 28.04 3.14
C LYS A 259 11.19 28.62 4.28
#